data_7309d6f0fbc6b98cd9d98990e399b186
#
_entry.id   7309d6f0fbc6b98cd9d98990e399b186
#
_cell.length_a   1.000
_cell.length_b   1.000
_cell.length_c   1.000
_cell.angle_alpha   90.00
_cell.angle_beta   90.00
_cell.angle_gamma   90.00
#
_symmetry.space_group_name_H-M   'P 1'
#
loop_
_entity.id
_entity.type
_entity.pdbx_description
1 polymer ?
#
loop_
_entity_poly.entity_id
_entity_poly.type
_entity_poly.pdbx_seq_one_letter_code
_entity_poly.pdbx_strand_id
1 'polypeptide(L)'
;GNRILLNILQSIEAVSIPASLLIYGLSTSDALSTYGVLTGMALPCILFPSALTNSASTMLLPAITEAQTQKNVQRIKKMIRSSLCGCIFLGTGCLAGFFLLGPALGRLLFHSSLAGEFIRTLSWMCPFLYANSALISIIHGLGKTGISFLLNTLSLFIRIIGVLYFTAYWGIPGYLHCLLASQIFLFVTGILYISYHLRQMLLSSHYNT
;
A
#
# COMPACT_ATOMS: atom_id res chain seq x y z
N GLY A 1 14.68 5.46 -15.24
CA GLY A 1 13.38 5.77 -15.89
C GLY A 1 12.17 5.51 -14.99
N ASN A 2 12.02 4.30 -14.46
CA ASN A 2 10.79 3.86 -13.78
C ASN A 2 10.44 4.65 -12.51
N ARG A 3 11.43 5.02 -11.68
CA ARG A 3 11.20 5.82 -10.47
C ARG A 3 10.76 7.25 -10.78
N ILE A 4 11.27 7.82 -11.87
CA ILE A 4 10.88 9.18 -12.29
C ILE A 4 9.41 9.23 -12.66
N LEU A 5 8.94 8.24 -13.43
CA LEU A 5 7.52 8.16 -13.81
C LEU A 5 6.61 8.02 -12.58
N LEU A 6 6.96 7.15 -11.63
CA LEU A 6 6.20 6.99 -10.39
C LEU A 6 6.16 8.30 -9.58
N ASN A 7 7.29 9.00 -9.46
CA ASN A 7 7.34 10.27 -8.76
C ASN A 7 6.49 11.35 -9.44
N ILE A 8 6.48 11.41 -10.78
CA ILE A 8 5.62 12.33 -11.52
C ILE A 8 4.15 12.03 -11.25
N LEU A 9 3.74 10.76 -11.34
CA LEU A 9 2.36 10.35 -11.06
C LEU A 9 1.94 10.66 -9.62
N GLN A 10 2.82 10.44 -8.63
CA GLN A 10 2.57 10.81 -7.24
C GLN A 10 2.45 12.33 -7.06
N SER A 11 3.25 13.12 -7.78
CA SER A 11 3.13 14.58 -7.76
C SER A 11 1.82 15.06 -8.35
N ILE A 12 1.38 14.45 -9.46
CA ILE A 12 0.07 14.73 -10.06
C ILE A 12 -1.05 14.41 -9.07
N GLU A 13 -1.00 13.25 -8.42
CA GLU A 13 -1.97 12.87 -7.39
C GLU A 13 -2.01 13.91 -6.26
N ALA A 14 -0.85 14.28 -5.70
CA ALA A 14 -0.74 15.22 -4.59
C ALA A 14 -1.35 16.60 -4.90
N VAL A 15 -1.16 17.11 -6.13
CA VAL A 15 -1.73 18.38 -6.58
C VAL A 15 -3.22 18.25 -6.89
N SER A 16 -3.64 17.09 -7.39
CA SER A 16 -5.04 16.86 -7.78
C SER A 16 -5.98 16.76 -6.59
N ILE A 17 -5.50 16.34 -5.40
CA ILE A 17 -6.36 16.19 -4.21
C ILE A 17 -6.95 17.54 -3.76
N PRO A 18 -6.16 18.60 -3.46
CA PRO A 18 -6.72 19.90 -3.11
C PRO A 18 -7.60 20.48 -4.23
N ALA A 19 -7.18 20.32 -5.50
CA ALA A 19 -7.94 20.80 -6.66
C ALA A 19 -9.33 20.15 -6.74
N SER A 20 -9.43 18.83 -6.52
CA SER A 20 -10.70 18.12 -6.52
C SER A 20 -11.59 18.48 -5.33
N LEU A 21 -11.01 18.85 -4.18
CA LEU A 21 -11.74 19.35 -3.03
C LEU A 21 -12.34 20.74 -3.26
N LEU A 22 -11.67 21.59 -4.05
CA LEU A 22 -12.24 22.87 -4.50
C LEU A 22 -13.47 22.64 -5.39
N ILE A 23 -13.42 21.66 -6.29
CA ILE A 23 -14.56 21.28 -7.16
C ILE A 23 -15.71 20.75 -6.30
N TYR A 24 -15.42 20.00 -5.24
CA TYR A 24 -16.44 19.55 -4.27
C TYR A 24 -17.15 20.70 -3.55
N GLY A 25 -16.56 21.91 -3.52
CA GLY A 25 -17.16 23.10 -2.93
C GLY A 25 -16.52 23.58 -1.63
N LEU A 26 -15.35 23.06 -1.26
CA LEU A 26 -14.58 23.58 -0.13
C LEU A 26 -13.90 24.89 -0.50
N SER A 27 -13.71 25.77 0.49
CA SER A 27 -12.83 26.94 0.31
C SER A 27 -11.37 26.50 0.10
N THR A 28 -10.55 27.36 -0.50
CA THR A 28 -9.11 27.06 -0.69
C THR A 28 -8.41 26.77 0.63
N SER A 29 -8.76 27.51 1.67
CA SER A 29 -8.21 27.31 3.02
C SER A 29 -8.60 25.96 3.60
N ASP A 30 -9.88 25.55 3.48
CA ASP A 30 -10.37 24.30 4.03
C ASP A 30 -9.84 23.08 3.24
N ALA A 31 -9.74 23.18 1.91
CA ALA A 31 -9.18 22.15 1.07
C ALA A 31 -7.71 21.87 1.41
N LEU A 32 -6.90 22.91 1.55
CA LEU A 32 -5.49 22.81 1.93
C LEU A 32 -5.33 22.32 3.38
N SER A 33 -6.15 22.80 4.30
CA SER A 33 -6.16 22.35 5.70
C SER A 33 -6.50 20.86 5.79
N THR A 34 -7.54 20.42 5.11
CA THR A 34 -7.97 19.03 5.08
C THR A 34 -6.89 18.12 4.48
N TYR A 35 -6.28 18.53 3.37
CA TYR A 35 -5.14 17.84 2.78
C TYR A 35 -3.93 17.79 3.72
N GLY A 36 -3.64 18.89 4.41
CA GLY A 36 -2.56 18.96 5.40
C GLY A 36 -2.78 18.02 6.58
N VAL A 37 -3.99 17.94 7.12
CA VAL A 37 -4.35 16.98 8.18
C VAL A 37 -4.19 15.54 7.71
N LEU A 38 -4.62 15.24 6.49
CA LEU A 38 -4.48 13.90 5.91
C LEU A 38 -3.01 13.51 5.74
N THR A 39 -2.22 14.36 5.08
CA THR A 39 -0.84 14.03 4.70
C THR A 39 0.17 14.29 5.82
N GLY A 40 -0.08 15.27 6.67
CA GLY A 40 0.83 15.63 7.76
C GLY A 40 0.56 14.94 9.10
N MET A 41 -0.66 14.42 9.30
CA MET A 41 -1.05 13.82 10.58
C MET A 41 -1.50 12.36 10.42
N ALA A 42 -2.55 12.10 9.63
CA ALA A 42 -3.17 10.77 9.57
C ALA A 42 -2.29 9.74 8.84
N LEU A 43 -1.78 10.06 7.66
CA LEU A 43 -0.92 9.15 6.88
C LEU A 43 0.39 8.79 7.60
N PRO A 44 1.16 9.73 8.19
CA PRO A 44 2.35 9.37 8.94
C PRO A 44 2.07 8.44 10.11
N CYS A 45 0.94 8.63 10.81
CA CYS A 45 0.52 7.76 11.91
C CYS A 45 0.29 6.31 11.43
N ILE A 46 -0.42 6.13 10.31
CA ILE A 46 -0.67 4.82 9.70
C ILE A 46 0.60 4.21 9.11
N LEU A 47 1.50 5.03 8.57
CA LEU A 47 2.75 4.56 7.96
C LEU A 47 3.83 4.22 9.00
N PHE A 48 3.75 4.73 10.21
CA PHE A 48 4.76 4.49 11.24
C PHE A 48 5.03 3.00 11.51
N PRO A 49 4.01 2.14 11.75
CA PRO A 49 4.27 0.71 11.93
C PRO A 49 4.76 0.01 10.66
N SER A 50 4.52 0.58 9.47
CA SER A 50 5.01 0.00 8.22
C SER A 50 6.53 -0.02 8.10
N ALA A 51 7.24 0.79 8.89
CA ALA A 51 8.70 0.75 8.97
C ALA A 51 9.21 -0.64 9.37
N LEU A 52 8.50 -1.34 10.25
CA LEU A 52 8.83 -2.73 10.65
C LEU A 52 8.67 -3.69 9.47
N THR A 53 7.54 -3.60 8.75
CA THR A 53 7.31 -4.47 7.59
C THR A 53 8.24 -4.15 6.43
N ASN A 54 8.59 -2.89 6.23
CA ASN A 54 9.55 -2.47 5.21
C ASN A 54 10.96 -3.02 5.51
N SER A 55 11.40 -2.95 6.77
CA SER A 55 12.69 -3.51 7.18
C SER A 55 12.74 -5.02 6.98
N ALA A 56 11.69 -5.75 7.40
CA ALA A 56 11.58 -7.18 7.16
C ALA A 56 11.53 -7.51 5.66
N SER A 57 10.84 -6.70 4.87
CA SER A 57 10.70 -6.87 3.42
C SER A 57 12.01 -6.66 2.67
N THR A 58 12.87 -5.74 3.11
CA THR A 58 14.19 -5.53 2.52
C THR A 58 15.13 -6.72 2.74
N MET A 59 15.02 -7.40 3.89
CA MET A 59 15.76 -8.63 4.17
C MET A 59 15.23 -9.83 3.37
N LEU A 60 13.97 -9.81 3.01
CA LEU A 60 13.33 -10.87 2.23
C LEU A 60 13.86 -10.94 0.79
N LEU A 61 14.20 -9.80 0.20
CA LEU A 61 14.69 -9.71 -1.17
C LEU A 61 15.91 -10.58 -1.44
N PRO A 62 17.07 -10.45 -0.73
CA PRO A 62 18.23 -11.28 -0.95
C PRO A 62 17.96 -12.76 -0.62
N ALA A 63 17.16 -13.04 0.42
CA ALA A 63 16.85 -14.40 0.81
C ALA A 63 16.04 -15.16 -0.26
N ILE A 64 15.12 -14.48 -0.95
CA ILE A 64 14.37 -15.06 -2.07
C ILE A 64 15.27 -15.25 -3.28
N THR A 65 16.14 -14.29 -3.59
CA THR A 65 17.10 -14.40 -4.70
C THR A 65 18.04 -15.59 -4.49
N GLU A 66 18.56 -15.80 -3.28
CA GLU A 66 19.36 -16.96 -2.94
C GLU A 66 18.59 -18.27 -3.09
N ALA A 67 17.36 -18.36 -2.56
CA ALA A 67 16.54 -19.57 -2.68
C ALA A 67 16.16 -19.85 -4.15
N GLN A 68 16.05 -18.84 -4.99
CA GLN A 68 15.79 -18.98 -6.42
C GLN A 68 17.02 -19.53 -7.15
N THR A 69 18.23 -19.06 -6.85
CA THR A 69 19.46 -19.61 -7.45
C THR A 69 19.67 -21.07 -7.07
N GLN A 70 19.28 -21.46 -5.86
CA GLN A 70 19.28 -22.84 -5.38
C GLN A 70 18.13 -23.71 -5.94
N LYS A 71 17.23 -23.13 -6.77
CA LYS A 71 16.03 -23.78 -7.30
C LYS A 71 15.12 -24.39 -6.22
N ASN A 72 15.19 -23.91 -4.98
CA ASN A 72 14.44 -24.45 -3.85
C ASN A 72 13.07 -23.79 -3.73
N VAL A 73 12.12 -24.24 -4.55
CA VAL A 73 10.76 -23.69 -4.62
C VAL A 73 10.01 -23.83 -3.30
N GLN A 74 10.26 -24.90 -2.53
CA GLN A 74 9.61 -25.09 -1.23
C GLN A 74 10.07 -24.03 -0.22
N ARG A 75 11.37 -23.70 -0.19
CA ARG A 75 11.93 -22.65 0.66
C ARG A 75 11.30 -21.29 0.29
N ILE A 76 11.20 -20.98 -1.02
CA ILE A 76 10.55 -19.74 -1.50
C ILE A 76 9.11 -19.67 -1.01
N LYS A 77 8.32 -20.74 -1.21
CA LYS A 77 6.90 -20.79 -0.79
C LYS A 77 6.73 -20.60 0.72
N LYS A 78 7.59 -21.22 1.53
CA LYS A 78 7.57 -21.07 3.00
C LYS A 78 7.87 -19.63 3.41
N MET A 79 8.88 -19.00 2.79
CA MET A 79 9.26 -17.61 3.07
C MET A 79 8.13 -16.64 2.70
N ILE A 80 7.53 -16.80 1.52
CA ILE A 80 6.39 -15.99 1.08
C ILE A 80 5.24 -16.10 2.07
N ARG A 81 4.83 -17.32 2.41
CA ARG A 81 3.72 -17.55 3.34
C ARG A 81 4.00 -16.96 4.72
N SER A 82 5.19 -17.19 5.27
CA SER A 82 5.57 -16.67 6.60
C SER A 82 5.58 -15.14 6.62
N SER A 83 6.17 -14.50 5.61
CA SER A 83 6.23 -13.04 5.52
C SER A 83 4.85 -12.41 5.35
N LEU A 84 4.01 -12.96 4.47
CA LEU A 84 2.65 -12.45 4.26
C LEU A 84 1.80 -12.63 5.53
N CYS A 85 1.85 -13.80 6.17
CA CYS A 85 1.15 -14.01 7.44
C CYS A 85 1.60 -13.03 8.52
N GLY A 86 2.89 -12.79 8.66
CA GLY A 86 3.44 -11.81 9.61
C GLY A 86 2.99 -10.38 9.33
N CYS A 87 3.03 -9.95 8.06
CA CYS A 87 2.57 -8.61 7.66
C CYS A 87 1.06 -8.44 7.85
N ILE A 88 0.25 -9.45 7.51
CA ILE A 88 -1.21 -9.42 7.70
C ILE A 88 -1.54 -9.41 9.19
N PHE A 89 -0.87 -10.23 10.00
CA PHE A 89 -1.08 -10.26 11.45
C PHE A 89 -0.78 -8.90 12.09
N LEU A 90 0.37 -8.31 11.79
CA LEU A 90 0.74 -6.98 12.26
C LEU A 90 -0.23 -5.91 11.73
N GLY A 91 -0.61 -5.99 10.45
CA GLY A 91 -1.57 -5.07 9.84
C GLY A 91 -2.96 -5.15 10.46
N THR A 92 -3.43 -6.36 10.80
CA THR A 92 -4.72 -6.56 11.49
C THR A 92 -4.67 -6.04 12.92
N GLY A 93 -3.55 -6.24 13.62
CA GLY A 93 -3.32 -5.65 14.95
C GLY A 93 -3.35 -4.11 14.89
N CYS A 94 -2.67 -3.51 13.93
CA CYS A 94 -2.70 -2.06 13.70
C CYS A 94 -4.09 -1.56 13.30
N LEU A 95 -4.81 -2.31 12.46
CA LEU A 95 -6.20 -1.99 12.12
C LEU A 95 -7.05 -1.90 13.39
N ALA A 96 -7.02 -2.92 14.24
CA ALA A 96 -7.78 -2.91 15.50
C ALA A 96 -7.35 -1.74 16.40
N GLY A 97 -6.05 -1.51 16.56
CA GLY A 97 -5.51 -0.40 17.36
C GLY A 97 -5.94 0.97 16.85
N PHE A 98 -5.74 1.26 15.58
CA PHE A 98 -6.10 2.55 14.99
C PHE A 98 -7.61 2.74 14.85
N PHE A 99 -8.38 1.68 14.63
CA PHE A 99 -9.82 1.76 14.57
C PHE A 99 -10.42 2.15 15.94
N LEU A 100 -9.92 1.55 17.03
CA LEU A 100 -10.39 1.81 18.39
C LEU A 100 -9.81 3.12 18.95
N LEU A 101 -8.51 3.34 18.78
CA LEU A 101 -7.79 4.45 19.39
C LEU A 101 -7.67 5.68 18.46
N GLY A 102 -8.04 5.58 17.17
CA GLY A 102 -7.91 6.66 16.20
C GLY A 102 -8.46 8.00 16.67
N PRO A 103 -9.73 8.06 17.15
CA PRO A 103 -10.27 9.32 17.68
C PRO A 103 -9.52 9.88 18.88
N ALA A 104 -9.00 9.00 19.77
CA ALA A 104 -8.18 9.40 20.91
C ALA A 104 -6.80 9.90 20.46
N LEU A 105 -6.16 9.22 19.52
CA LEU A 105 -4.87 9.62 18.94
C LEU A 105 -4.98 10.97 18.22
N GLY A 106 -6.04 11.19 17.46
CA GLY A 106 -6.29 12.46 16.79
C GLY A 106 -6.39 13.63 17.76
N ARG A 107 -7.09 13.44 18.87
CA ARG A 107 -7.24 14.48 19.92
C ARG A 107 -5.98 14.67 20.75
N LEU A 108 -5.32 13.60 21.17
CA LEU A 108 -4.19 13.65 22.09
C LEU A 108 -2.90 14.08 21.38
N LEU A 109 -2.62 13.56 20.18
CA LEU A 109 -1.37 13.85 19.46
C LEU A 109 -1.47 15.09 18.59
N PHE A 110 -2.62 15.30 17.95
CA PHE A 110 -2.77 16.32 16.91
C PHE A 110 -3.76 17.42 17.28
N HIS A 111 -4.46 17.33 18.41
CA HIS A 111 -5.52 18.25 18.83
C HIS A 111 -6.58 18.47 17.73
N SER A 112 -6.81 17.44 16.90
CA SER A 112 -7.68 17.47 15.73
C SER A 112 -8.63 16.25 15.72
N SER A 113 -9.93 16.51 15.78
CA SER A 113 -10.94 15.46 15.63
C SER A 113 -10.93 14.86 14.20
N LEU A 114 -10.69 15.73 13.21
CA LEU A 114 -10.61 15.33 11.80
C LEU A 114 -9.46 14.34 11.54
N ALA A 115 -8.28 14.57 12.16
CA ALA A 115 -7.17 13.62 12.09
C ALA A 115 -7.56 12.25 12.67
N GLY A 116 -8.31 12.23 13.77
CA GLY A 116 -8.80 11.00 14.38
C GLY A 116 -9.75 10.20 13.48
N GLU A 117 -10.66 10.89 12.79
CA GLU A 117 -11.57 10.26 11.82
C GLU A 117 -10.81 9.68 10.62
N PHE A 118 -9.81 10.40 10.11
CA PHE A 118 -8.95 9.91 9.03
C PHE A 118 -8.15 8.69 9.46
N ILE A 119 -7.53 8.70 10.65
CA ILE A 119 -6.80 7.56 11.19
C ILE A 119 -7.73 6.33 11.29
N ARG A 120 -8.95 6.50 11.79
CA ARG A 120 -9.94 5.44 11.91
C ARG A 120 -10.33 4.88 10.55
N THR A 121 -10.59 5.73 9.56
CA THR A 121 -10.96 5.30 8.21
C THR A 121 -9.80 4.64 7.49
N LEU A 122 -8.59 5.20 7.57
CA LEU A 122 -7.39 4.65 6.96
C LEU A 122 -6.92 3.35 7.61
N SER A 123 -7.34 3.06 8.85
CA SER A 123 -6.94 1.81 9.53
C SER A 123 -7.27 0.56 8.71
N TRP A 124 -8.36 0.57 7.95
CA TRP A 124 -8.74 -0.53 7.05
C TRP A 124 -7.70 -0.83 5.97
N MET A 125 -6.85 0.12 5.67
CA MET A 125 -5.78 -0.04 4.69
C MET A 125 -4.56 -0.79 5.25
N CYS A 126 -4.35 -0.80 6.57
CA CYS A 126 -3.14 -1.35 7.21
C CYS A 126 -2.79 -2.78 6.80
N PRO A 127 -3.70 -3.77 6.81
CA PRO A 127 -3.37 -5.15 6.44
C PRO A 127 -2.84 -5.26 5.02
N PHE A 128 -3.46 -4.54 4.09
CA PHE A 128 -3.08 -4.56 2.67
C PHE A 128 -1.79 -3.78 2.43
N LEU A 129 -1.65 -2.60 3.03
CA LEU A 129 -0.47 -1.75 2.91
C LEU A 129 0.80 -2.49 3.37
N TYR A 130 0.73 -3.16 4.54
CA TYR A 130 1.89 -3.85 5.09
C TYR A 130 2.20 -5.14 4.32
N ALA A 131 1.18 -5.87 3.88
CA ALA A 131 1.37 -7.03 3.04
C ALA A 131 1.93 -6.67 1.65
N ASN A 132 1.53 -5.53 1.07
CA ASN A 132 2.02 -5.06 -0.21
C ASN A 132 3.52 -4.78 -0.20
N SER A 133 4.09 -4.29 0.91
CA SER A 133 5.53 -4.09 1.03
C SER A 133 6.30 -5.41 0.87
N ALA A 134 5.82 -6.48 1.49
CA ALA A 134 6.38 -7.82 1.34
C ALA A 134 6.18 -8.38 -0.08
N LEU A 135 4.99 -8.24 -0.67
CA LEU A 135 4.69 -8.69 -2.03
C LEU A 135 5.64 -8.05 -3.07
N ILE A 136 5.83 -6.73 -2.99
CA ILE A 136 6.72 -6.02 -3.89
C ILE A 136 8.18 -6.49 -3.73
N SER A 137 8.65 -6.69 -2.50
CA SER A 137 10.00 -7.22 -2.23
C SER A 137 10.16 -8.64 -2.73
N ILE A 138 9.14 -9.49 -2.62
CA ILE A 138 9.13 -10.85 -3.19
C ILE A 138 9.26 -10.81 -4.71
N ILE A 139 8.46 -9.97 -5.39
CA ILE A 139 8.51 -9.82 -6.85
C ILE A 139 9.88 -9.31 -7.30
N HIS A 140 10.48 -8.39 -6.55
CA HIS A 140 11.85 -7.92 -6.79
C HIS A 140 12.87 -9.03 -6.59
N GLY A 141 12.76 -9.82 -5.51
CA GLY A 141 13.63 -10.95 -5.22
C GLY A 141 13.57 -12.06 -6.29
N LEU A 142 12.41 -12.21 -6.96
CA LEU A 142 12.23 -13.09 -8.11
C LEU A 142 12.78 -12.49 -9.43
N GLY A 143 13.43 -11.34 -9.39
CA GLY A 143 14.01 -10.67 -10.56
C GLY A 143 12.99 -10.02 -11.49
N LYS A 144 11.70 -9.94 -11.08
CA LYS A 144 10.61 -9.43 -11.92
C LYS A 144 10.26 -7.96 -11.62
N THR A 145 11.29 -7.10 -11.62
CA THR A 145 11.15 -5.67 -11.29
C THR A 145 10.20 -4.92 -12.22
N GLY A 146 10.12 -5.31 -13.50
CA GLY A 146 9.16 -4.73 -14.47
C GLY A 146 7.70 -4.97 -14.08
N ILE A 147 7.38 -6.13 -13.53
CA ILE A 147 6.03 -6.46 -13.05
C ILE A 147 5.68 -5.62 -11.82
N SER A 148 6.61 -5.50 -10.87
CA SER A 148 6.42 -4.62 -9.72
C SER A 148 6.17 -3.17 -10.14
N PHE A 149 6.91 -2.67 -11.12
CA PHE A 149 6.71 -1.34 -11.69
C PHE A 149 5.30 -1.21 -12.31
N LEU A 150 4.88 -2.18 -13.12
CA LEU A 150 3.56 -2.18 -13.76
C LEU A 150 2.43 -2.17 -12.71
N LEU A 151 2.51 -3.03 -11.68
CA LEU A 151 1.52 -3.10 -10.62
C LEU A 151 1.41 -1.79 -9.83
N ASN A 152 2.55 -1.17 -9.48
CA ASN A 152 2.57 0.12 -8.80
C ASN A 152 1.99 1.24 -9.68
N THR A 153 2.32 1.25 -10.97
CA THR A 153 1.80 2.24 -11.92
C THR A 153 0.30 2.11 -12.07
N LEU A 154 -0.23 0.89 -12.25
CA LEU A 154 -1.68 0.66 -12.32
C LEU A 154 -2.40 1.07 -11.04
N SER A 155 -1.82 0.77 -9.87
CA SER A 155 -2.37 1.20 -8.57
C SER A 155 -2.43 2.73 -8.46
N LEU A 156 -1.41 3.45 -8.93
CA LEU A 156 -1.40 4.91 -8.96
C LEU A 156 -2.44 5.48 -9.93
N PHE A 157 -2.64 4.86 -11.10
CA PHE A 157 -3.70 5.27 -12.02
C PHE A 157 -5.09 5.14 -11.40
N ILE A 158 -5.36 4.04 -10.68
CA ILE A 158 -6.62 3.87 -9.94
C ILE A 158 -6.81 5.01 -8.93
N ARG A 159 -5.74 5.40 -8.21
CA ARG A 159 -5.79 6.50 -7.24
C ARG A 159 -6.04 7.85 -7.91
N ILE A 160 -5.34 8.15 -9.01
CA ILE A 160 -5.52 9.42 -9.75
C ILE A 160 -6.94 9.53 -10.30
N ILE A 161 -7.46 8.46 -10.92
CA ILE A 161 -8.86 8.42 -11.38
C ILE A 161 -9.80 8.61 -10.19
N GLY A 162 -9.53 7.95 -9.07
CA GLY A 162 -10.27 8.11 -7.84
C GLY A 162 -10.29 9.53 -7.31
N VAL A 163 -9.15 10.21 -7.33
CA VAL A 163 -9.07 11.63 -6.93
C VAL A 163 -9.92 12.51 -7.84
N LEU A 164 -9.80 12.36 -9.14
CA LEU A 164 -10.46 13.23 -10.11
C LEU A 164 -12.00 13.06 -10.10
N TYR A 165 -12.49 11.84 -9.93
CA TYR A 165 -13.94 11.57 -9.98
C TYR A 165 -14.55 11.48 -8.59
N PHE A 166 -14.07 10.59 -7.72
CA PHE A 166 -14.73 10.33 -6.44
C PHE A 166 -14.52 11.45 -5.42
N THR A 167 -13.35 12.10 -5.41
CA THR A 167 -13.11 13.23 -4.49
C THR A 167 -13.93 14.45 -4.90
N ALA A 168 -14.13 14.68 -6.19
CA ALA A 168 -14.96 15.77 -6.68
C ALA A 168 -16.45 15.62 -6.31
N TYR A 169 -16.96 14.37 -6.15
CA TYR A 169 -18.37 14.13 -5.80
C TYR A 169 -18.58 13.86 -4.32
N TRP A 170 -17.68 13.16 -3.65
CA TRP A 170 -17.84 12.69 -2.27
C TRP A 170 -16.85 13.32 -1.29
N GLY A 171 -16.02 14.26 -1.75
CA GLY A 171 -15.01 14.89 -0.93
C GLY A 171 -13.90 13.92 -0.49
N ILE A 172 -13.28 14.19 0.66
CA ILE A 172 -12.19 13.36 1.23
C ILE A 172 -12.58 11.89 1.45
N PRO A 173 -13.76 11.52 1.96
CA PRO A 173 -14.13 10.11 2.07
C PRO A 173 -14.02 9.34 0.75
N GLY A 174 -14.35 9.97 -0.37
CA GLY A 174 -14.17 9.40 -1.70
C GLY A 174 -12.71 9.04 -1.99
N TYR A 175 -11.78 9.93 -1.67
CA TYR A 175 -10.35 9.66 -1.81
C TYR A 175 -9.87 8.50 -0.92
N LEU A 176 -10.31 8.47 0.35
CA LEU A 176 -9.92 7.41 1.28
C LEU A 176 -10.36 6.01 0.80
N HIS A 177 -11.55 5.90 0.22
CA HIS A 177 -12.03 4.65 -0.38
C HIS A 177 -11.20 4.26 -1.62
N CYS A 178 -10.81 5.22 -2.45
CA CYS A 178 -9.93 4.96 -3.59
C CYS A 178 -8.53 4.51 -3.19
N LEU A 179 -7.99 5.10 -2.12
CA LEU A 179 -6.74 4.65 -1.50
C LEU A 179 -6.86 3.17 -1.09
N LEU A 180 -7.92 2.82 -0.37
CA LEU A 180 -8.18 1.44 0.06
C LEU A 180 -8.31 0.51 -1.15
N ALA A 181 -9.12 0.88 -2.14
CA ALA A 181 -9.32 0.09 -3.36
C ALA A 181 -8.01 -0.16 -4.11
N SER A 182 -7.13 0.85 -4.22
CA SER A 182 -5.83 0.71 -4.86
C SER A 182 -4.91 -0.27 -4.12
N GLN A 183 -4.94 -0.28 -2.79
CA GLN A 183 -4.15 -1.22 -1.98
C GLN A 183 -4.68 -2.65 -2.09
N ILE A 184 -6.00 -2.84 -2.10
CA ILE A 184 -6.62 -4.15 -2.33
C ILE A 184 -6.29 -4.65 -3.74
N PHE A 185 -6.39 -3.80 -4.76
CA PHE A 185 -6.03 -4.14 -6.13
C PHE A 185 -4.58 -4.62 -6.23
N LEU A 186 -3.63 -3.88 -5.64
CA LEU A 186 -2.22 -4.24 -5.64
C LEU A 186 -1.99 -5.59 -4.93
N PHE A 187 -2.67 -5.81 -3.79
CA PHE A 187 -2.58 -7.04 -3.02
C PHE A 187 -3.08 -8.24 -3.81
N VAL A 188 -4.29 -8.15 -4.39
CA VAL A 188 -4.90 -9.25 -5.14
C VAL A 188 -4.08 -9.59 -6.38
N THR A 189 -3.72 -8.59 -7.18
CA THR A 189 -2.92 -8.79 -8.39
C THR A 189 -1.51 -9.31 -8.08
N GLY A 190 -0.89 -8.83 -7.00
CA GLY A 190 0.40 -9.31 -6.53
C GLY A 190 0.38 -10.78 -6.10
N ILE A 191 -0.63 -11.19 -5.32
CA ILE A 191 -0.79 -12.61 -4.92
C ILE A 191 -1.06 -13.49 -6.13
N LEU A 192 -1.94 -13.07 -7.04
CA LEU A 192 -2.24 -13.85 -8.26
C LEU A 192 -0.99 -14.06 -9.10
N TYR A 193 -0.20 -12.99 -9.29
CA TYR A 193 1.05 -13.08 -10.04
C TYR A 193 2.06 -14.04 -9.39
N ILE A 194 2.29 -13.91 -8.08
CA ILE A 194 3.22 -14.77 -7.35
C ILE A 194 2.75 -16.23 -7.39
N SER A 195 1.46 -16.47 -7.20
CA SER A 195 0.89 -17.83 -7.26
C SER A 195 1.05 -18.47 -8.64
N TYR A 196 0.84 -17.69 -9.71
CA TYR A 196 1.06 -18.13 -11.08
C TYR A 196 2.54 -18.47 -11.34
N HIS A 197 3.46 -17.58 -10.93
CA HIS A 197 4.89 -17.79 -11.14
C HIS A 197 5.44 -19.00 -10.37
N LEU A 198 4.99 -19.21 -9.13
CA LEU A 198 5.34 -20.39 -8.35
C LEU A 198 4.85 -21.69 -9.00
N ARG A 199 3.65 -21.69 -9.60
CA ARG A 199 3.16 -22.85 -10.35
C ARG A 199 4.04 -23.18 -11.54
N GLN A 200 4.48 -22.19 -12.30
CA GLN A 200 5.40 -22.40 -13.42
C GLN A 200 6.74 -22.97 -12.96
N MET A 201 7.30 -22.48 -11.87
CA MET A 201 8.55 -23.00 -11.30
C MET A 201 8.42 -24.47 -10.86
N LEU A 202 7.29 -24.89 -10.30
CA LEU A 202 7.03 -26.27 -9.92
C LEU A 202 6.94 -27.18 -11.15
N LEU A 203 6.24 -26.76 -12.20
CA LEU A 203 6.11 -27.51 -13.44
C LEU A 203 7.47 -27.70 -14.14
N SER A 204 8.30 -26.65 -14.19
CA SER A 204 9.65 -26.74 -14.77
C SER A 204 10.60 -27.62 -13.95
N SER A 205 10.42 -27.71 -12.63
CA SER A 205 11.19 -28.59 -11.76
C SER A 205 10.87 -30.07 -11.98
N HIS A 206 9.61 -30.40 -12.30
CA HIS A 206 9.20 -31.78 -12.61
C HIS A 206 9.62 -32.29 -14.01
N TYR A 207 9.92 -31.37 -14.93
CA TYR A 207 10.35 -31.76 -16.30
C TYR A 207 11.85 -32.00 -16.41
N ASN A 208 12.65 -31.62 -15.41
CA ASN A 208 14.11 -31.74 -15.39
C ASN A 208 14.61 -32.86 -14.42
N THR A 209 13.72 -33.65 -13.84
CA THR A 209 14.00 -34.91 -13.11
C THR A 209 13.59 -36.08 -13.94
#